data_b3344d341144d0b06ca21f9fa4d8076a
#
_entry.id   b3344d341144d0b06ca21f9fa4d8076a
#
_cell.length_a   1.000
_cell.length_b   1.000
_cell.length_c   1.000
_cell.angle_alpha   90.00
_cell.angle_beta   90.00
_cell.angle_gamma   90.00
#
_symmetry.space_group_name_H-M   'P 1'
#
loop_
_entity.id
_entity.type
_entity.pdbx_description
1 polymer ?
#
loop_
_entity_poly.entity_id
_entity_poly.type
_entity_poly.pdbx_seq_one_letter_code
_entity_poly.pdbx_strand_id
1 'polypeptide(L)'
;LESRMRRALAQGEFVVYYQPQVDIVTGAVTGCEALVRWNDPVKGLVSPAEFIPLAEDTGLIVPLGEWVLRTACAQASSWSQAGQPPLTVSVNLSGRQLQQPRFVQQVADILGRTGLPASQLKLELTESTIMGRGEEAVAQLTDLRALGLSLAIDDFGTGYSSLAYLKRFPIDELKIDQGF
;
A
#
# COMPACT_ATOMS: atom_id res chain seq x y z
N LEU A 1 9.41 -10.78 19.56
CA LEU A 1 8.56 -10.71 18.35
C LEU A 1 9.35 -10.16 17.15
N GLU A 2 10.16 -9.10 17.31
CA GLU A 2 11.00 -8.49 16.24
C GLU A 2 11.91 -9.52 15.55
N SER A 3 12.71 -10.28 16.30
CA SER A 3 13.63 -11.30 15.74
C SER A 3 12.87 -12.36 14.94
N ARG A 4 11.63 -12.69 15.35
CA ARG A 4 10.77 -13.61 14.62
C ARG A 4 10.30 -13.01 13.31
N MET A 5 9.86 -11.75 13.29
CA MET A 5 9.45 -11.05 12.07
C MET A 5 10.59 -10.94 11.06
N ARG A 6 11.80 -10.60 11.53
CA ARG A 6 12.99 -10.52 10.67
C ARG A 6 13.29 -11.87 10.01
N ARG A 7 13.18 -12.96 10.78
CA ARG A 7 13.32 -14.33 10.28
C ARG A 7 12.17 -14.70 9.34
N ALA A 8 10.93 -14.35 9.69
CA ALA A 8 9.74 -14.62 8.90
C ALA A 8 9.83 -14.02 7.49
N LEU A 9 10.36 -12.79 7.39
CA LEU A 9 10.57 -12.14 6.09
C LEU A 9 11.58 -12.92 5.22
N ALA A 10 12.65 -13.42 5.84
CA ALA A 10 13.66 -14.22 5.15
C ALA A 10 13.17 -15.63 4.78
N GLN A 11 12.26 -16.20 5.56
CA GLN A 11 11.74 -17.58 5.38
C GLN A 11 10.45 -17.65 4.56
N GLY A 12 9.91 -16.50 4.09
CA GLY A 12 8.70 -16.48 3.28
C GLY A 12 7.42 -16.82 4.07
N GLU A 13 7.37 -16.48 5.35
CA GLU A 13 6.19 -16.71 6.21
C GLU A 13 5.09 -15.65 5.98
N PHE A 14 5.40 -14.56 5.29
CA PHE A 14 4.40 -13.57 4.89
C PHE A 14 3.71 -13.98 3.60
N VAL A 15 2.42 -13.70 3.51
CA VAL A 15 1.59 -13.91 2.33
C VAL A 15 0.74 -12.66 2.07
N VAL A 16 0.34 -12.45 0.82
CA VAL A 16 -0.55 -11.35 0.43
C VAL A 16 -1.92 -11.92 0.07
N TYR A 17 -2.96 -11.45 0.75
CA TYR A 17 -4.35 -11.70 0.41
C TYR A 17 -4.86 -10.53 -0.42
N TYR A 18 -5.84 -10.78 -1.29
CA TYR A 18 -6.41 -9.77 -2.16
C TYR A 18 -7.90 -9.65 -1.92
N GLN A 19 -8.33 -8.49 -1.43
CA GLN A 19 -9.74 -8.18 -1.20
C GLN A 19 -10.30 -7.46 -2.41
N PRO A 20 -11.32 -8.01 -3.11
CA PRO A 20 -11.91 -7.37 -4.27
C PRO A 20 -12.52 -6.02 -3.94
N GLN A 21 -12.35 -5.07 -4.86
CA GLN A 21 -13.06 -3.79 -4.89
C GLN A 21 -14.06 -3.82 -6.03
N VAL A 22 -15.31 -3.47 -5.73
CA VAL A 22 -16.44 -3.61 -6.64
C VAL A 22 -17.07 -2.25 -6.92
N ASP A 23 -17.31 -1.94 -8.17
CA ASP A 23 -18.11 -0.81 -8.57
C ASP A 23 -19.57 -1.04 -8.16
N ILE A 24 -20.13 -0.16 -7.34
CA ILE A 24 -21.46 -0.32 -6.74
C ILE A 24 -22.61 -0.20 -7.76
N VAL A 25 -22.37 0.45 -8.90
CA VAL A 25 -23.39 0.64 -9.93
C VAL A 25 -23.46 -0.56 -10.86
N THR A 26 -22.30 -1.07 -11.27
CA THR A 26 -22.21 -2.15 -12.27
C THR A 26 -22.06 -3.53 -11.63
N GLY A 27 -21.63 -3.63 -10.38
CA GLY A 27 -21.27 -4.88 -9.71
C GLY A 27 -19.95 -5.49 -10.23
N ALA A 28 -19.23 -4.81 -11.11
CA ALA A 28 -17.97 -5.30 -11.66
C ALA A 28 -16.82 -5.16 -10.66
N VAL A 29 -15.93 -6.15 -10.64
CA VAL A 29 -14.66 -6.04 -9.90
C VAL A 29 -13.73 -5.11 -10.69
N THR A 30 -13.35 -3.98 -10.08
CA THR A 30 -12.49 -2.95 -10.69
C THR A 30 -11.06 -2.97 -10.16
N GLY A 31 -10.86 -3.59 -9.03
CA GLY A 31 -9.56 -3.68 -8.39
C GLY A 31 -9.54 -4.63 -7.21
N CYS A 32 -8.45 -4.62 -6.50
CA CYS A 32 -8.29 -5.35 -5.24
C CYS A 32 -7.33 -4.62 -4.31
N GLU A 33 -7.51 -4.79 -3.02
CA GLU A 33 -6.56 -4.35 -2.01
C GLU A 33 -5.65 -5.50 -1.60
N ALA A 34 -4.34 -5.26 -1.63
CA ALA A 34 -3.32 -6.21 -1.22
C ALA A 34 -3.10 -6.12 0.29
N LEU A 35 -3.45 -7.15 1.00
CA LEU A 35 -3.46 -7.22 2.45
C LEU A 35 -2.45 -8.25 2.94
N VAL A 36 -1.36 -7.79 3.55
CA VAL A 36 -0.35 -8.66 4.11
C VAL A 36 -0.90 -9.50 5.28
N ARG A 37 -0.48 -10.75 5.35
CA ARG A 37 -0.78 -11.68 6.45
C ARG A 37 0.52 -12.38 6.84
N TRP A 38 0.68 -12.69 8.11
CA TRP A 38 1.80 -13.46 8.60
C TRP A 38 1.35 -14.87 8.97
N ASN A 39 1.81 -15.85 8.23
CA ASN A 39 1.54 -17.25 8.49
C ASN A 39 2.66 -17.81 9.39
N ASP A 40 2.54 -17.53 10.69
CA ASP A 40 3.51 -17.97 11.69
C ASP A 40 3.39 -19.49 11.91
N PRO A 41 4.50 -20.25 11.81
CA PRO A 41 4.45 -21.71 11.89
C PRO A 41 3.99 -22.25 13.26
N VAL A 42 4.00 -21.41 14.31
CA VAL A 42 3.58 -21.78 15.65
C VAL A 42 2.20 -21.26 16.01
N LYS A 43 1.92 -19.99 15.64
CA LYS A 43 0.67 -19.30 15.98
C LYS A 43 -0.41 -19.42 14.90
N GLY A 44 -0.06 -19.87 13.70
CA GLY A 44 -0.93 -19.80 12.54
C GLY A 44 -1.01 -18.38 11.97
N LEU A 45 -2.16 -18.01 11.44
CA LEU A 45 -2.37 -16.72 10.79
C LEU A 45 -2.43 -15.59 11.82
N VAL A 46 -1.43 -14.71 11.81
CA VAL A 46 -1.31 -13.56 12.71
C VAL A 46 -1.90 -12.32 12.03
N SER A 47 -2.71 -11.58 12.80
CA SER A 47 -3.37 -10.35 12.33
C SER A 47 -2.37 -9.21 12.07
N PRO A 48 -2.54 -8.42 11.00
CA PRO A 48 -1.77 -7.20 10.78
C PRO A 48 -1.75 -6.24 11.97
N ALA A 49 -2.85 -6.15 12.72
CA ALA A 49 -2.94 -5.32 13.91
C ALA A 49 -1.94 -5.70 15.01
N GLU A 50 -1.45 -6.95 15.02
CA GLU A 50 -0.46 -7.42 15.99
C GLU A 50 0.98 -7.11 15.56
N PHE A 51 1.28 -7.11 14.27
CA PHE A 51 2.67 -7.02 13.81
C PHE A 51 3.01 -5.72 13.07
N ILE A 52 2.04 -5.04 12.45
CA ILE A 52 2.31 -3.78 11.73
C ILE A 52 2.84 -2.69 12.67
N PRO A 53 2.23 -2.43 13.84
CA PRO A 53 2.78 -1.42 14.76
C PRO A 53 4.24 -1.72 15.16
N LEU A 54 4.54 -2.98 15.45
CA LEU A 54 5.91 -3.40 15.77
C LEU A 54 6.85 -3.25 14.58
N ALA A 55 6.38 -3.57 13.35
CA ALA A 55 7.18 -3.38 12.14
C ALA A 55 7.50 -1.90 11.93
N GLU A 56 6.56 -1.02 12.22
CA GLU A 56 6.77 0.43 12.17
C GLU A 56 7.78 0.89 13.22
N ASP A 57 7.62 0.47 14.47
CA ASP A 57 8.54 0.86 15.57
C ASP A 57 9.98 0.42 15.31
N THR A 58 10.16 -0.79 14.81
CA THR A 58 11.48 -1.39 14.54
C THR A 58 12.07 -1.05 13.18
N GLY A 59 11.31 -0.41 12.28
CA GLY A 59 11.71 -0.12 10.91
C GLY A 59 11.58 -1.31 9.95
N LEU A 60 11.15 -2.48 10.41
CA LEU A 60 10.91 -3.65 9.56
C LEU A 60 9.77 -3.45 8.56
N ILE A 61 8.94 -2.44 8.77
CA ILE A 61 7.90 -2.04 7.82
C ILE A 61 8.47 -1.66 6.46
N VAL A 62 9.70 -1.16 6.38
CA VAL A 62 10.35 -0.77 5.12
C VAL A 62 10.62 -2.00 4.24
N PRO A 63 11.42 -3.00 4.66
CA PRO A 63 11.64 -4.19 3.84
C PRO A 63 10.38 -5.05 3.67
N LEU A 64 9.47 -5.08 4.65
CA LEU A 64 8.20 -5.77 4.53
C LEU A 64 7.32 -5.11 3.45
N GLY A 65 7.17 -3.80 3.50
CA GLY A 65 6.37 -3.05 2.54
C GLY A 65 6.94 -3.10 1.12
N GLU A 66 8.28 -3.12 0.96
CA GLU A 66 8.89 -3.37 -0.35
C GLU A 66 8.52 -4.75 -0.89
N TRP A 67 8.59 -5.78 -0.04
CA TRP A 67 8.20 -7.13 -0.41
C TRP A 67 6.71 -7.21 -0.80
N VAL A 68 5.82 -6.60 -0.03
CA VAL A 68 4.37 -6.53 -0.32
C VAL A 68 4.13 -5.85 -1.66
N LEU A 69 4.72 -4.69 -1.89
CA LEU A 69 4.55 -3.92 -3.12
C LEU A 69 4.99 -4.71 -4.35
N ARG A 70 6.18 -5.32 -4.28
CA ARG A 70 6.70 -6.16 -5.36
C ARG A 70 5.79 -7.37 -5.63
N THR A 71 5.34 -8.04 -4.57
CA THR A 71 4.46 -9.22 -4.67
C THR A 71 3.11 -8.85 -5.28
N ALA A 72 2.50 -7.74 -4.82
CA ALA A 72 1.22 -7.26 -5.33
C ALA A 72 1.30 -6.84 -6.80
N CYS A 73 2.34 -6.10 -7.19
CA CYS A 73 2.55 -5.70 -8.58
C CYS A 73 2.79 -6.91 -9.50
N ALA A 74 3.59 -7.88 -9.07
CA ALA A 74 3.84 -9.10 -9.84
C ALA A 74 2.56 -9.92 -10.03
N GLN A 75 1.74 -10.05 -8.98
CA GLN A 75 0.47 -10.76 -9.05
C GLN A 75 -0.52 -10.07 -9.98
N ALA A 76 -0.68 -8.75 -9.87
CA ALA A 76 -1.58 -7.98 -10.75
C ALA A 76 -1.15 -8.08 -12.23
N SER A 77 0.15 -8.00 -12.50
CA SER A 77 0.69 -8.21 -13.85
C SER A 77 0.39 -9.62 -14.38
N SER A 78 0.50 -10.66 -13.54
CA SER A 78 0.21 -12.03 -13.94
C SER A 78 -1.28 -12.25 -14.31
N TRP A 79 -2.20 -11.59 -13.62
CA TRP A 79 -3.62 -11.64 -13.97
C TRP A 79 -3.90 -11.02 -15.34
N SER A 80 -3.29 -9.87 -15.63
CA SER A 80 -3.43 -9.21 -16.93
C SER A 80 -2.87 -10.08 -18.05
N GLN A 81 -1.72 -10.74 -17.83
CA GLN A 81 -1.12 -11.68 -18.79
C GLN A 81 -1.98 -12.94 -19.01
N ALA A 82 -2.72 -13.37 -18.01
CA ALA A 82 -3.67 -14.48 -18.10
C ALA A 82 -4.99 -14.09 -18.79
N GLY A 83 -5.09 -12.88 -19.35
CA GLY A 83 -6.26 -12.40 -20.08
C GLY A 83 -7.41 -11.90 -19.22
N GLN A 84 -7.18 -11.68 -17.94
CA GLN A 84 -8.17 -11.02 -17.07
C GLN A 84 -8.25 -9.52 -17.42
N PRO A 85 -9.41 -8.88 -17.24
CA PRO A 85 -9.52 -7.43 -17.37
C PRO A 85 -8.48 -6.71 -16.49
N PRO A 86 -7.95 -5.56 -16.93
CA PRO A 86 -7.04 -4.78 -16.11
C PRO A 86 -7.68 -4.42 -14.76
N LEU A 87 -7.03 -4.82 -13.67
CA LEU A 87 -7.46 -4.51 -12.30
C LEU A 87 -6.47 -3.54 -11.67
N THR A 88 -6.98 -2.59 -10.89
CA THR A 88 -6.14 -1.76 -10.04
C THR A 88 -5.79 -2.54 -8.78
N VAL A 89 -4.50 -2.62 -8.43
CA VAL A 89 -4.06 -3.16 -7.15
C VAL A 89 -3.73 -2.01 -6.20
N SER A 90 -4.40 -1.99 -5.06
CA SER A 90 -4.15 -1.04 -3.97
C SER A 90 -3.17 -1.64 -2.98
N VAL A 91 -2.18 -0.85 -2.56
CA VAL A 91 -1.17 -1.26 -1.58
C VAL A 91 -1.03 -0.20 -0.50
N ASN A 92 -1.16 -0.60 0.76
CA ASN A 92 -0.98 0.27 1.90
C ASN A 92 0.48 0.72 2.03
N LEU A 93 0.70 2.01 2.23
CA LEU A 93 2.00 2.66 2.34
C LEU A 93 2.17 3.27 3.74
N SER A 94 3.18 2.82 4.46
CA SER A 94 3.52 3.40 5.75
C SER A 94 4.28 4.72 5.59
N GLY A 95 4.14 5.56 6.60
CA GLY A 95 4.90 6.78 6.63
C GLY A 95 6.41 6.60 6.67
N ARG A 96 6.93 5.51 7.24
CA ARG A 96 8.37 5.22 7.23
C ARG A 96 8.89 4.84 5.84
N GLN A 97 8.09 4.18 5.04
CA GLN A 97 8.45 3.89 3.65
C GLN A 97 8.52 5.18 2.82
N LEU A 98 7.50 6.06 2.96
CA LEU A 98 7.48 7.34 2.26
C LEU A 98 8.71 8.20 2.60
N GLN A 99 9.28 8.08 3.80
CA GLN A 99 10.51 8.81 4.21
C GLN A 99 11.79 8.28 3.58
N GLN A 100 11.76 7.11 2.92
CA GLN A 100 12.99 6.58 2.33
C GLN A 100 13.42 7.44 1.14
N PRO A 101 14.68 7.92 1.11
CA PRO A 101 15.13 8.86 0.06
C PRO A 101 15.02 8.32 -1.36
N ARG A 102 14.99 7.00 -1.52
CA ARG A 102 14.91 6.29 -2.81
C ARG A 102 13.56 5.65 -3.07
N PHE A 103 12.53 5.96 -2.30
CA PHE A 103 11.25 5.26 -2.40
C PHE A 103 10.60 5.41 -3.77
N VAL A 104 10.60 6.61 -4.35
CA VAL A 104 10.05 6.86 -5.69
C VAL A 104 10.78 6.01 -6.74
N GLN A 105 12.11 5.97 -6.68
CA GLN A 105 12.92 5.14 -7.59
C GLN A 105 12.63 3.65 -7.38
N GLN A 106 12.49 3.21 -6.14
CA GLN A 106 12.14 1.82 -5.81
C GLN A 106 10.80 1.41 -6.41
N VAL A 107 9.78 2.28 -6.33
CA VAL A 107 8.47 2.04 -6.97
C VAL A 107 8.62 1.92 -8.48
N ALA A 108 9.36 2.84 -9.11
CA ALA A 108 9.61 2.81 -10.55
C ALA A 108 10.33 1.51 -10.98
N ASP A 109 11.33 1.07 -10.21
CA ASP A 109 12.06 -0.18 -10.45
C ASP A 109 11.16 -1.42 -10.33
N ILE A 110 10.26 -1.43 -9.32
CA ILE A 110 9.29 -2.52 -9.14
C ILE A 110 8.33 -2.58 -10.32
N LEU A 111 7.77 -1.45 -10.75
CA LEU A 111 6.87 -1.38 -11.91
C LEU A 111 7.59 -1.87 -13.18
N GLY A 112 8.82 -1.41 -13.41
CA GLY A 112 9.64 -1.83 -14.54
C GLY A 112 9.94 -3.33 -14.56
N ARG A 113 10.25 -3.93 -13.40
CA ARG A 113 10.56 -5.36 -13.27
C ARG A 113 9.34 -6.26 -13.37
N THR A 114 8.20 -5.83 -12.85
CA THR A 114 6.96 -6.62 -12.86
C THR A 114 6.18 -6.46 -14.15
N GLY A 115 6.45 -5.40 -14.91
CA GLY A 115 5.70 -5.06 -16.12
C GLY A 115 4.30 -4.58 -15.85
N LEU A 116 3.96 -4.24 -14.59
CA LEU A 116 2.65 -3.68 -14.27
C LEU A 116 2.59 -2.22 -14.74
N PRO A 117 1.58 -1.83 -15.55
CA PRO A 117 1.37 -0.42 -15.87
C PRO A 117 1.16 0.41 -14.59
N ALA A 118 1.82 1.55 -14.48
CA ALA A 118 1.70 2.41 -13.29
C ALA A 118 0.24 2.77 -12.99
N SER A 119 -0.61 2.96 -14.02
CA SER A 119 -2.05 3.24 -13.87
C SER A 119 -2.85 2.13 -13.18
N GLN A 120 -2.28 0.94 -13.03
CA GLN A 120 -2.90 -0.18 -12.31
C GLN A 120 -2.39 -0.30 -10.86
N LEU A 121 -1.49 0.58 -10.42
CA LEU A 121 -1.05 0.65 -9.02
C LEU A 121 -1.72 1.84 -8.33
N LYS A 122 -2.30 1.58 -7.16
CA LYS A 122 -2.78 2.59 -6.23
C LYS A 122 -2.02 2.45 -4.91
N LEU A 123 -1.47 3.54 -4.39
CA LEU A 123 -0.87 3.56 -3.05
C LEU A 123 -1.85 4.23 -2.08
N GLU A 124 -2.10 3.58 -0.96
CA GLU A 124 -3.03 4.03 0.06
C GLU A 124 -2.26 4.47 1.32
N LEU A 125 -2.52 5.68 1.79
CA LEU A 125 -1.92 6.26 2.99
C LEU A 125 -3.02 6.61 3.99
N THR A 126 -2.78 6.38 5.27
CA THR A 126 -3.72 6.85 6.29
C THR A 126 -3.68 8.37 6.41
N GLU A 127 -4.79 8.94 6.83
CA GLU A 127 -4.92 10.38 7.11
C GLU A 127 -3.79 10.88 8.03
N SER A 128 -3.52 10.17 9.12
CA SER A 128 -2.48 10.50 10.09
C SER A 128 -1.07 10.51 9.50
N THR A 129 -0.81 9.64 8.53
CA THR A 129 0.48 9.58 7.83
C THR A 129 0.77 10.86 7.06
N ILE A 130 -0.24 11.44 6.45
CA ILE A 130 -0.11 12.65 5.62
C ILE A 130 -0.05 13.91 6.50
N MET A 131 -0.88 13.98 7.54
CA MET A 131 -1.02 15.18 8.37
C MET A 131 0.25 15.57 9.13
N GLY A 132 1.11 14.63 9.46
CA GLY A 132 2.35 14.88 10.21
C GLY A 132 3.56 15.35 9.38
N ARG A 133 3.46 15.57 8.04
CA ARG A 133 4.65 15.54 7.19
C ARG A 133 4.96 16.76 6.31
N GLY A 134 4.14 17.77 6.29
CA GLY A 134 4.46 19.02 5.60
C GLY A 134 4.80 18.91 4.11
N GLU A 135 5.68 19.80 3.63
CA GLU A 135 5.98 19.96 2.20
C GLU A 135 6.81 18.83 1.57
N GLU A 136 7.64 18.15 2.36
CA GLU A 136 8.42 17.01 1.86
C GLU A 136 7.54 15.85 1.37
N ALA A 137 6.46 15.56 2.12
CA ALA A 137 5.50 14.54 1.69
C ALA A 137 4.77 14.95 0.41
N VAL A 138 4.42 16.24 0.26
CA VAL A 138 3.79 16.75 -0.97
C VAL A 138 4.71 16.51 -2.17
N ALA A 139 6.00 16.82 -2.06
CA ALA A 139 6.96 16.60 -3.13
C ALA A 139 7.08 15.12 -3.51
N GLN A 140 7.27 14.23 -2.53
CA GLN A 140 7.38 12.78 -2.79
C GLN A 140 6.10 12.19 -3.40
N LEU A 141 4.93 12.59 -2.91
CA LEU A 141 3.65 12.13 -3.47
C LEU A 141 3.45 12.66 -4.89
N THR A 142 3.91 13.89 -5.18
CA THR A 142 3.88 14.44 -6.53
C THR A 142 4.78 13.64 -7.48
N ASP A 143 5.98 13.28 -7.04
CA ASP A 143 6.91 12.46 -7.83
C ASP A 143 6.35 11.04 -8.07
N LEU A 144 5.72 10.43 -7.06
CA LEU A 144 5.02 9.15 -7.22
C LEU A 144 3.91 9.25 -8.25
N ARG A 145 3.08 10.29 -8.17
CA ARG A 145 2.00 10.49 -9.14
C ARG A 145 2.53 10.76 -10.55
N ALA A 146 3.68 11.40 -10.68
CA ALA A 146 4.34 11.59 -11.97
C ALA A 146 4.77 10.28 -12.66
N LEU A 147 4.92 9.17 -11.90
CA LEU A 147 5.07 7.83 -12.46
C LEU A 147 3.79 7.31 -13.15
N GLY A 148 2.63 7.93 -12.90
CA GLY A 148 1.34 7.55 -13.46
C GLY A 148 0.48 6.66 -12.57
N LEU A 149 0.86 6.41 -11.32
CA LEU A 149 0.05 5.68 -10.34
C LEU A 149 -0.99 6.59 -9.67
N SER A 150 -1.96 5.98 -8.99
CA SER A 150 -2.97 6.70 -8.20
C SER A 150 -2.61 6.72 -6.72
N LEU A 151 -3.07 7.76 -6.03
CA LEU A 151 -2.89 7.94 -4.59
C LEU A 151 -4.25 8.05 -3.90
N ALA A 152 -4.43 7.30 -2.80
CA ALA A 152 -5.64 7.36 -2.00
C ALA A 152 -5.32 7.65 -0.52
N ILE A 153 -6.24 8.33 0.15
CA ILE A 153 -6.23 8.44 1.61
C ILE A 153 -7.18 7.39 2.17
N ASP A 154 -6.67 6.58 3.08
CA ASP A 154 -7.44 5.58 3.82
C ASP A 154 -7.81 6.08 5.22
N ASP A 155 -8.84 5.46 5.81
CA ASP A 155 -9.39 5.77 7.14
C ASP A 155 -9.79 7.25 7.29
N PHE A 156 -10.27 7.88 6.19
CA PHE A 156 -10.68 9.28 6.23
C PHE A 156 -11.88 9.49 7.15
N GLY A 157 -11.77 10.49 8.05
CA GLY A 157 -12.79 10.85 9.03
C GLY A 157 -12.51 10.36 10.43
N THR A 158 -11.42 9.60 10.65
CA THR A 158 -11.00 9.17 12.00
C THR A 158 -10.16 10.22 12.75
N GLY A 159 -9.71 11.26 12.03
CA GLY A 159 -8.87 12.35 12.53
C GLY A 159 -9.50 13.74 12.40
N TYR A 160 -8.72 14.76 12.76
CA TYR A 160 -9.12 16.18 12.64
C TYR A 160 -8.68 16.78 11.30
N SER A 161 -9.01 16.16 10.17
CA SER A 161 -8.61 16.68 8.88
C SER A 161 -9.42 17.87 8.43
N SER A 162 -8.73 18.97 8.16
CA SER A 162 -9.28 20.03 7.36
C SER A 162 -9.20 19.66 5.87
N LEU A 163 -10.34 19.57 5.19
CA LEU A 163 -10.40 19.41 3.73
C LEU A 163 -9.56 20.45 2.99
N ALA A 164 -9.38 21.64 3.61
CA ALA A 164 -8.51 22.69 3.06
C ALA A 164 -7.03 22.27 3.06
N TYR A 165 -6.61 21.47 4.02
CA TYR A 165 -5.24 20.96 4.08
C TYR A 165 -5.01 19.87 3.03
N LEU A 166 -6.00 18.99 2.82
CA LEU A 166 -5.92 17.91 1.84
C LEU A 166 -5.75 18.39 0.41
N LYS A 167 -6.26 19.58 0.07
CA LYS A 167 -6.06 20.19 -1.26
C LYS A 167 -4.60 20.39 -1.65
N ARG A 168 -3.68 20.36 -0.69
CA ARG A 168 -2.23 20.50 -0.93
C ARG A 168 -1.59 19.23 -1.48
N PHE A 169 -2.24 18.08 -1.28
CA PHE A 169 -1.71 16.78 -1.68
C PHE A 169 -2.29 16.32 -3.02
N PRO A 170 -1.51 15.69 -3.87
CA PRO A 170 -1.95 15.18 -5.17
C PRO A 170 -2.72 13.85 -5.03
N ILE A 171 -3.83 13.87 -4.29
CA ILE A 171 -4.65 12.70 -3.98
C ILE A 171 -5.77 12.56 -4.99
N ASP A 172 -6.02 11.33 -5.44
CA ASP A 172 -7.05 10.98 -6.42
C ASP A 172 -8.32 10.46 -5.77
N GLU A 173 -8.23 9.81 -4.57
CA GLU A 173 -9.35 9.10 -3.93
C GLU A 173 -9.32 9.25 -2.41
N LEU A 174 -10.50 9.27 -1.82
CA LEU A 174 -10.70 9.19 -0.35
C LEU A 174 -11.48 7.92 -0.03
N LYS A 175 -10.95 7.07 0.84
CA LYS A 175 -11.62 5.91 1.41
C LYS A 175 -12.19 6.30 2.77
N ILE A 176 -13.51 6.29 2.89
CA ILE A 176 -14.21 6.67 4.13
C ILE A 176 -14.17 5.47 5.07
N ASP A 177 -13.72 5.71 6.31
CA ASP A 177 -13.72 4.68 7.36
C ASP A 177 -15.16 4.21 7.67
N GLN A 178 -15.29 2.91 8.00
CA GLN A 178 -16.61 2.31 8.31
C GLN A 178 -17.28 2.90 9.54
N GLY A 179 -16.55 3.57 10.42
CA GLY A 179 -17.05 4.22 11.63
C GLY A 179 -17.56 5.65 11.42
N PHE A 180 -17.49 6.16 10.19
CA PHE A 180 -17.88 7.53 9.86
C PHE A 180 -19.40 7.74 9.78
#